data_aabe58dd8653299149347e892ef8d30b
#
_entry.id   aabe58dd8653299149347e892ef8d30b
#
_cell.length_a   1.000
_cell.length_b   1.000
_cell.length_c   1.000
_cell.angle_alpha   90.00
_cell.angle_beta   90.00
_cell.angle_gamma   90.00
#
_symmetry.space_group_name_H-M   'P 1'
#
loop_
_entity.id
_entity.type
_entity.pdbx_description
1 polymer ?
#
loop_
_entity_poly.entity_id
_entity_poly.type
_entity_poly.pdbx_seq_one_letter_code
_entity_poly.pdbx_strand_id
1 'polypeptide(L)'
;MSRRVLFITSFAFPEHDAGATRITMLGRALRDRGYEVELCGVGDDAAFDGMTCRTLNPHRSNKVLNWLAYRMLGMNAVSFVRRNLDRLDVVVASFLPSTATAKIKNMCQEAGITFAADCTEWYTPEEFPKGEADASYRDHVRLLTEVIDPSVKVIVISSYLERYFAGKGCPVLRIPSVLDVEALEPEAPLALEPEAVRIMYAGSPAKKDSLGVVLEAIELLGEDELKRLAFDFYGVRDGDLRGYMPARAVLPECVRAHGRVPRGEVVSALRNSDFTVLMRDPDKRFAQAGMPTKVTESLGCGTPVIANITSDLGDYLKDGDDAIVVEEYSADACARAMRRAAGTTTVERAAMRVKACATAHAGLDYRVYADRLDAFLLGAGR
;
A
#
# COMPACT_ATOMS: atom_id res chain seq x y z
N MET A 1 -6.98 7.62 32.89
CA MET A 1 -7.49 6.52 32.08
C MET A 1 -6.78 6.57 30.75
N SER A 2 -6.39 5.42 30.17
CA SER A 2 -5.83 5.37 28.83
C SER A 2 -6.89 5.84 27.80
N ARG A 3 -6.50 6.68 26.84
CA ARG A 3 -7.40 7.11 25.76
C ARG A 3 -7.63 5.96 24.79
N ARG A 4 -8.85 5.89 24.23
CA ARG A 4 -9.28 4.81 23.35
C ARG A 4 -9.46 5.27 21.93
N VAL A 5 -8.79 4.59 21.01
CA VAL A 5 -8.82 4.87 19.58
C VAL A 5 -9.43 3.67 18.84
N LEU A 6 -10.47 3.94 18.08
CA LEU A 6 -11.10 2.96 17.21
C LEU A 6 -10.72 3.22 15.75
N PHE A 7 -10.09 2.25 15.11
CA PHE A 7 -10.02 2.19 13.65
C PHE A 7 -11.15 1.29 13.13
N ILE A 8 -11.97 1.83 12.23
CA ILE A 8 -13.14 1.13 11.69
C ILE A 8 -13.12 1.13 10.16
N THR A 9 -13.17 -0.07 9.56
CA THR A 9 -12.86 -0.26 8.15
C THR A 9 -13.57 -1.48 7.54
N SER A 10 -13.50 -1.63 6.22
CA SER A 10 -13.91 -2.84 5.49
C SER A 10 -12.79 -3.87 5.31
N PHE A 11 -11.59 -3.60 5.79
CA PHE A 11 -10.47 -4.54 5.66
C PHE A 11 -10.58 -5.72 6.62
N ALA A 12 -9.91 -6.82 6.25
CA ALA A 12 -9.83 -8.01 7.09
C ALA A 12 -8.56 -7.96 7.96
N PHE A 13 -8.72 -8.20 9.26
CA PHE A 13 -7.62 -8.25 10.22
C PHE A 13 -7.33 -9.67 10.68
N PRO A 14 -6.07 -9.94 11.11
CA PRO A 14 -4.87 -9.13 10.94
C PRO A 14 -4.28 -9.29 9.54
N GLU A 15 -3.71 -8.24 8.98
CA GLU A 15 -2.80 -8.17 7.83
C GLU A 15 -3.11 -9.06 6.61
N HIS A 16 -4.29 -8.93 5.99
CA HIS A 16 -4.63 -9.66 4.76
C HIS A 16 -4.30 -8.90 3.46
N ASP A 17 -4.22 -7.57 3.52
CA ASP A 17 -3.96 -6.71 2.36
C ASP A 17 -3.25 -5.41 2.77
N ALA A 18 -2.86 -4.61 1.79
CA ALA A 18 -2.14 -3.34 2.00
C ALA A 18 -2.93 -2.35 2.88
N GLY A 19 -4.26 -2.35 2.78
CA GLY A 19 -5.10 -1.47 3.60
C GLY A 19 -5.13 -1.90 5.06
N ALA A 20 -5.30 -3.20 5.33
CA ALA A 20 -5.22 -3.76 6.67
C ALA A 20 -3.85 -3.51 7.30
N THR A 21 -2.77 -3.72 6.54
CA THR A 21 -1.39 -3.43 6.98
C THR A 21 -1.24 -1.97 7.38
N ARG A 22 -1.70 -1.02 6.55
CA ARG A 22 -1.64 0.41 6.86
C ARG A 22 -2.37 0.75 8.15
N ILE A 23 -3.61 0.31 8.31
CA ILE A 23 -4.41 0.57 9.52
C ILE A 23 -3.73 -0.04 10.75
N THR A 24 -3.17 -1.23 10.63
CA THR A 24 -2.39 -1.87 11.71
C THR A 24 -1.18 -1.02 12.10
N MET A 25 -0.44 -0.47 11.12
CA MET A 25 0.72 0.38 11.41
C MET A 25 0.34 1.71 12.08
N LEU A 26 -0.76 2.35 11.64
CA LEU A 26 -1.30 3.53 12.33
C LEU A 26 -1.77 3.19 13.75
N GLY A 27 -2.37 2.02 13.93
CA GLY A 27 -2.75 1.50 15.24
C GLY A 27 -1.55 1.26 16.15
N ARG A 28 -0.48 0.63 15.64
CA ARG A 28 0.79 0.44 16.37
C ARG A 28 1.40 1.75 16.80
N ALA A 29 1.42 2.76 15.93
CA ALA A 29 1.96 4.09 16.23
C ALA A 29 1.27 4.71 17.45
N LEU A 30 -0.04 4.53 17.62
CA LEU A 30 -0.80 5.03 18.78
C LEU A 30 -0.68 4.10 19.98
N ARG A 31 -0.69 2.77 19.80
CA ARG A 31 -0.45 1.81 20.87
C ARG A 31 0.89 2.09 21.57
N ASP A 32 1.94 2.33 20.81
CA ASP A 32 3.29 2.62 21.33
C ASP A 32 3.35 3.95 22.11
N ARG A 33 2.31 4.79 21.96
CA ARG A 33 2.06 6.00 22.76
C ARG A 33 1.17 5.75 23.98
N GLY A 34 0.81 4.50 24.26
CA GLY A 34 0.03 4.11 25.40
C GLY A 34 -1.49 4.21 25.22
N TYR A 35 -1.97 4.31 23.98
CA TYR A 35 -3.41 4.28 23.69
C TYR A 35 -3.95 2.85 23.70
N GLU A 36 -5.20 2.68 24.13
CA GLU A 36 -5.96 1.45 23.92
C GLU A 36 -6.52 1.48 22.48
N VAL A 37 -5.98 0.63 21.61
CA VAL A 37 -6.32 0.60 20.19
C VAL A 37 -7.23 -0.58 19.89
N GLU A 38 -8.34 -0.29 19.22
CA GLU A 38 -9.29 -1.28 18.71
C GLU A 38 -9.40 -1.18 17.20
N LEU A 39 -9.19 -2.32 16.51
CA LEU A 39 -9.29 -2.45 15.05
C LEU A 39 -10.59 -3.18 14.73
N CYS A 40 -11.53 -2.50 14.07
CA CYS A 40 -12.79 -3.08 13.66
C CYS A 40 -12.84 -3.29 12.15
N GLY A 41 -13.10 -4.51 11.71
CA GLY A 41 -13.14 -4.83 10.29
C GLY A 41 -13.89 -6.12 9.98
N VAL A 42 -13.44 -6.82 8.93
CA VAL A 42 -13.95 -8.12 8.51
C VAL A 42 -13.04 -9.22 9.08
N GLY A 43 -13.59 -10.38 9.43
CA GLY A 43 -12.81 -11.52 9.94
C GLY A 43 -13.33 -12.06 11.24
N ASP A 44 -12.46 -12.42 12.14
CA ASP A 44 -12.78 -12.95 13.46
C ASP A 44 -12.27 -12.04 14.58
N ASP A 45 -12.90 -12.10 15.74
CA ASP A 45 -12.42 -11.42 16.93
C ASP A 45 -11.07 -12.02 17.36
N ALA A 46 -10.08 -11.19 17.58
CA ALA A 46 -8.75 -11.61 17.96
C ALA A 46 -8.03 -10.54 18.81
N ALA A 47 -6.98 -10.96 19.50
CA ALA A 47 -5.97 -10.07 20.02
C ALA A 47 -4.76 -10.15 19.07
N PHE A 48 -4.26 -9.03 18.62
CA PHE A 48 -3.13 -8.96 17.72
C PHE A 48 -2.20 -7.83 18.14
N ASP A 49 -0.99 -8.17 18.49
CA ASP A 49 0.08 -7.22 18.79
C ASP A 49 -0.32 -6.13 19.82
N GLY A 50 -0.95 -6.57 20.92
CA GLY A 50 -1.43 -5.67 21.98
C GLY A 50 -2.65 -4.81 21.62
N MET A 51 -3.22 -4.98 20.45
CA MET A 51 -4.45 -4.34 19.99
C MET A 51 -5.60 -5.35 19.96
N THR A 52 -6.83 -4.88 20.08
CA THR A 52 -8.03 -5.72 19.99
C THR A 52 -8.60 -5.64 18.58
N CYS A 53 -8.70 -6.78 17.87
CA CYS A 53 -9.43 -6.88 16.61
C CYS A 53 -10.87 -7.30 16.87
N ARG A 54 -11.85 -6.60 16.28
CA ARG A 54 -13.27 -6.91 16.36
C ARG A 54 -13.86 -7.09 14.99
N THR A 55 -14.67 -8.12 14.84
CA THR A 55 -15.38 -8.35 13.59
C THR A 55 -16.68 -7.53 13.50
N LEU A 56 -16.85 -6.86 12.36
CA LEU A 56 -18.14 -6.27 11.96
C LEU A 56 -18.96 -7.26 11.14
N ASN A 57 -18.29 -8.06 10.34
CA ASN A 57 -18.87 -9.13 9.54
C ASN A 57 -17.89 -10.31 9.42
N PRO A 58 -18.34 -11.55 9.52
CA PRO A 58 -17.51 -12.71 9.23
C PRO A 58 -17.07 -12.70 7.75
N HIS A 59 -15.86 -13.19 7.49
CA HIS A 59 -15.35 -13.30 6.11
C HIS A 59 -16.22 -14.23 5.28
N ARG A 60 -16.63 -13.82 4.05
CA ARG A 60 -17.45 -14.61 3.13
C ARG A 60 -16.78 -14.70 1.76
N SER A 61 -16.72 -15.91 1.21
CA SER A 61 -16.07 -16.19 -0.08
C SER A 61 -16.92 -15.90 -1.33
N ASN A 62 -18.23 -15.59 -1.19
CA ASN A 62 -19.13 -15.45 -2.33
C ASN A 62 -19.31 -13.99 -2.77
N LYS A 63 -18.97 -13.69 -4.04
CA LYS A 63 -19.00 -12.34 -4.62
C LYS A 63 -20.38 -11.66 -4.63
N VAL A 64 -21.49 -12.40 -4.79
CA VAL A 64 -22.87 -11.83 -4.78
C VAL A 64 -23.27 -11.40 -3.38
N LEU A 65 -22.82 -12.15 -2.37
CA LEU A 65 -23.03 -11.80 -0.97
C LEU A 65 -22.14 -10.65 -0.51
N ASN A 66 -21.02 -10.38 -1.19
CA ASN A 66 -20.11 -9.32 -0.82
C ASN A 66 -20.72 -7.91 -0.98
N TRP A 67 -21.56 -7.68 -1.97
CA TRP A 67 -22.24 -6.37 -2.12
C TRP A 67 -23.29 -6.13 -1.01
N LEU A 68 -24.09 -7.15 -0.68
CA LEU A 68 -24.98 -7.10 0.48
C LEU A 68 -24.18 -6.99 1.79
N ALA A 69 -23.07 -7.72 1.89
CA ALA A 69 -22.16 -7.69 3.03
C ALA A 69 -21.54 -6.29 3.22
N TYR A 70 -21.16 -5.59 2.15
CA TYR A 70 -20.64 -4.23 2.23
C TYR A 70 -21.66 -3.23 2.76
N ARG A 71 -22.93 -3.35 2.35
CA ARG A 71 -24.03 -2.54 2.92
C ARG A 71 -24.32 -2.91 4.37
N MET A 72 -24.33 -4.20 4.70
CA MET A 72 -24.49 -4.68 6.08
C MET A 72 -23.29 -4.26 6.96
N LEU A 73 -22.08 -4.28 6.43
CA LEU A 73 -20.88 -3.79 7.09
C LEU A 73 -21.05 -2.35 7.55
N GLY A 74 -21.53 -1.46 6.67
CA GLY A 74 -21.82 -0.08 7.03
C GLY A 74 -22.83 0.07 8.16
N MET A 75 -23.89 -0.74 8.17
CA MET A 75 -24.90 -0.77 9.25
C MET A 75 -24.29 -1.29 10.57
N ASN A 76 -23.49 -2.34 10.49
CA ASN A 76 -22.81 -2.92 11.66
C ASN A 76 -21.76 -1.94 12.23
N ALA A 77 -21.02 -1.25 11.38
CA ALA A 77 -20.07 -0.21 11.78
C ALA A 77 -20.78 0.92 12.56
N VAL A 78 -21.87 1.46 12.01
CA VAL A 78 -22.70 2.47 12.69
C VAL A 78 -23.22 1.97 14.02
N SER A 79 -23.73 0.73 14.07
CA SER A 79 -24.24 0.13 15.30
C SER A 79 -23.15 -0.13 16.33
N PHE A 80 -21.95 -0.53 15.89
CA PHE A 80 -20.79 -0.74 16.75
C PHE A 80 -20.35 0.58 17.40
N VAL A 81 -20.14 1.63 16.61
CA VAL A 81 -19.75 2.94 17.12
C VAL A 81 -20.79 3.46 18.10
N ARG A 82 -22.09 3.41 17.75
CA ARG A 82 -23.19 3.87 18.64
C ARG A 82 -23.17 3.23 20.02
N ARG A 83 -22.89 1.92 20.09
CA ARG A 83 -22.85 1.18 21.38
C ARG A 83 -21.61 1.45 22.22
N ASN A 84 -20.59 2.10 21.64
CA ASN A 84 -19.30 2.31 22.28
C ASN A 84 -18.90 3.78 22.39
N LEU A 85 -19.80 4.72 22.03
CA LEU A 85 -19.51 6.16 22.00
C LEU A 85 -18.97 6.69 23.34
N ASP A 86 -19.53 6.22 24.44
CA ASP A 86 -19.19 6.65 25.79
C ASP A 86 -17.75 6.31 26.24
N ARG A 87 -17.13 5.38 25.52
CA ARG A 87 -15.77 4.92 25.85
C ARG A 87 -14.70 5.29 24.82
N LEU A 88 -15.06 5.99 23.75
CA LEU A 88 -14.15 6.32 22.65
C LEU A 88 -13.73 7.80 22.73
N ASP A 89 -12.44 8.05 22.50
CA ASP A 89 -11.89 9.40 22.35
C ASP A 89 -11.69 9.79 20.88
N VAL A 90 -11.34 8.79 20.03
CA VAL A 90 -11.07 8.97 18.60
C VAL A 90 -11.70 7.83 17.80
N VAL A 91 -12.28 8.17 16.65
CA VAL A 91 -12.70 7.23 15.63
C VAL A 91 -12.03 7.58 14.30
N VAL A 92 -11.29 6.62 13.73
CA VAL A 92 -10.68 6.74 12.40
C VAL A 92 -11.40 5.78 11.46
N ALA A 93 -12.10 6.33 10.46
CA ALA A 93 -12.82 5.55 9.43
C ALA A 93 -11.99 5.42 8.16
N SER A 94 -11.92 4.21 7.60
CA SER A 94 -11.24 3.94 6.32
C SER A 94 -12.05 2.97 5.49
N PHE A 95 -12.23 3.24 4.20
CA PHE A 95 -12.94 2.36 3.24
C PHE A 95 -14.33 1.88 3.66
N LEU A 96 -15.08 2.71 4.38
CA LEU A 96 -16.49 2.46 4.69
C LEU A 96 -17.42 3.08 3.64
N PRO A 97 -18.67 2.56 3.49
CA PRO A 97 -19.69 3.23 2.69
C PRO A 97 -19.89 4.70 3.11
N SER A 98 -20.05 5.59 2.14
CA SER A 98 -20.19 7.03 2.36
C SER A 98 -21.33 7.36 3.35
N THR A 99 -22.44 6.64 3.26
CA THR A 99 -23.59 6.80 4.17
C THR A 99 -23.29 6.37 5.61
N ALA A 100 -22.48 5.34 5.81
CA ALA A 100 -22.05 4.89 7.13
C ALA A 100 -21.05 5.87 7.73
N THR A 101 -20.07 6.31 6.93
CA THR A 101 -19.07 7.30 7.32
C THR A 101 -19.74 8.61 7.75
N ALA A 102 -20.74 9.10 7.00
CA ALA A 102 -21.49 10.30 7.37
C ALA A 102 -22.22 10.17 8.71
N LYS A 103 -22.86 9.02 8.96
CA LYS A 103 -23.53 8.76 10.24
C LYS A 103 -22.56 8.68 11.41
N ILE A 104 -21.43 7.99 11.23
CA ILE A 104 -20.39 7.87 12.27
C ILE A 104 -19.80 9.24 12.56
N LYS A 105 -19.46 10.03 11.53
CA LYS A 105 -19.00 11.42 11.67
C LYS A 105 -19.94 12.23 12.55
N ASN A 106 -21.23 12.26 12.22
CA ASN A 106 -22.22 13.05 12.95
C ASN A 106 -22.33 12.60 14.41
N MET A 107 -22.39 11.27 14.67
CA MET A 107 -22.41 10.75 16.04
C MET A 107 -21.18 11.16 16.85
N CYS A 108 -19.99 11.08 16.26
CA CYS A 108 -18.76 11.52 16.92
C CYS A 108 -18.78 13.01 17.22
N GLN A 109 -19.23 13.85 16.28
CA GLN A 109 -19.34 15.30 16.48
C GLN A 109 -20.33 15.66 17.58
N GLU A 110 -21.49 15.02 17.62
CA GLU A 110 -22.52 15.22 18.66
C GLU A 110 -22.01 14.81 20.05
N ALA A 111 -21.18 13.76 20.11
CA ALA A 111 -20.57 13.27 21.35
C ALA A 111 -19.26 13.98 21.76
N GLY A 112 -18.75 14.90 20.96
CA GLY A 112 -17.46 15.58 21.21
C GLY A 112 -16.24 14.68 21.00
N ILE A 113 -16.39 13.57 20.25
CA ILE A 113 -15.34 12.60 19.92
C ILE A 113 -14.61 13.06 18.64
N THR A 114 -13.28 12.95 18.62
CA THR A 114 -12.51 13.22 17.40
C THR A 114 -12.86 12.21 16.31
N PHE A 115 -13.30 12.71 15.16
CA PHE A 115 -13.49 11.90 13.97
C PHE A 115 -12.42 12.21 12.92
N ALA A 116 -11.79 11.16 12.38
CA ALA A 116 -10.85 11.26 11.26
C ALA A 116 -11.20 10.27 10.16
N ALA A 117 -10.82 10.59 8.93
CA ALA A 117 -10.89 9.69 7.77
C ALA A 117 -9.48 9.38 7.29
N ASP A 118 -9.16 8.09 7.03
CA ASP A 118 -7.93 7.68 6.35
C ASP A 118 -8.22 7.46 4.87
N CYS A 119 -7.59 8.27 4.00
CA CYS A 119 -7.80 8.30 2.56
C CYS A 119 -6.52 7.94 1.81
N THR A 120 -6.52 6.79 1.13
CA THR A 120 -5.33 6.23 0.47
C THR A 120 -5.48 6.09 -1.04
N GLU A 121 -6.68 6.31 -1.56
CA GLU A 121 -7.00 6.05 -2.97
C GLU A 121 -7.93 7.12 -3.53
N TRP A 122 -7.77 7.40 -4.81
CA TRP A 122 -8.78 8.08 -5.64
C TRP A 122 -8.97 7.28 -6.91
N TYR A 123 -9.99 6.46 -6.91
CA TYR A 123 -10.32 5.60 -8.04
C TYR A 123 -10.75 6.38 -9.29
N THR A 124 -10.47 5.80 -10.46
CA THR A 124 -11.00 6.26 -11.74
C THR A 124 -12.18 5.38 -12.17
N PRO A 125 -13.08 5.89 -13.04
CA PRO A 125 -14.23 5.10 -13.51
C PRO A 125 -13.83 3.78 -14.16
N GLU A 126 -12.69 3.73 -14.86
CA GLU A 126 -12.19 2.57 -15.60
C GLU A 126 -11.81 1.38 -14.68
N GLU A 127 -11.65 1.64 -13.37
CA GLU A 127 -11.39 0.58 -12.39
C GLU A 127 -12.65 -0.20 -12.03
N PHE A 128 -13.84 0.30 -12.41
CA PHE A 128 -15.13 -0.30 -12.07
C PHE A 128 -15.84 -0.87 -13.30
N PRO A 129 -16.58 -1.99 -13.17
CA PRO A 129 -17.23 -2.66 -14.30
C PRO A 129 -18.22 -1.79 -15.09
N LYS A 130 -18.86 -0.80 -14.43
CA LYS A 130 -19.85 0.11 -15.02
C LYS A 130 -19.35 1.54 -15.16
N GLY A 131 -18.04 1.78 -15.01
CA GLY A 131 -17.47 3.11 -15.08
C GLY A 131 -18.13 4.09 -14.12
N GLU A 132 -18.45 5.29 -14.59
CA GLU A 132 -19.15 6.34 -13.79
C GLU A 132 -20.55 5.92 -13.30
N ALA A 133 -21.19 4.99 -13.97
CA ALA A 133 -22.50 4.46 -13.56
C ALA A 133 -22.41 3.42 -12.43
N ASP A 134 -21.19 2.99 -12.05
CA ASP A 134 -21.00 2.03 -10.97
C ASP A 134 -21.36 2.64 -9.62
N ALA A 135 -22.16 1.90 -8.84
CA ALA A 135 -22.62 2.38 -7.55
C ALA A 135 -21.49 2.54 -6.53
N SER A 136 -20.46 1.68 -6.60
CA SER A 136 -19.29 1.73 -5.71
C SER A 136 -18.41 2.91 -6.05
N TYR A 137 -18.23 3.19 -7.36
CA TYR A 137 -17.51 4.39 -7.81
C TYR A 137 -18.20 5.67 -7.31
N ARG A 138 -19.52 5.78 -7.52
CA ARG A 138 -20.28 6.95 -7.07
C ARG A 138 -20.27 7.11 -5.54
N ASP A 139 -20.35 6.02 -4.80
CA ASP A 139 -20.24 6.05 -3.33
C ASP A 139 -18.86 6.54 -2.88
N HIS A 140 -17.79 6.07 -3.53
CA HIS A 140 -16.43 6.55 -3.28
C HIS A 140 -16.25 8.04 -3.58
N VAL A 141 -16.72 8.49 -4.75
CA VAL A 141 -16.68 9.93 -5.11
C VAL A 141 -17.45 10.74 -4.09
N ARG A 142 -18.67 10.33 -3.71
CA ARG A 142 -19.47 11.00 -2.69
C ARG A 142 -18.75 11.09 -1.35
N LEU A 143 -18.05 10.01 -0.93
CA LEU A 143 -17.26 10.03 0.30
C LEU A 143 -16.24 11.16 0.28
N LEU A 144 -15.43 11.26 -0.78
CA LEU A 144 -14.37 12.26 -0.90
C LEU A 144 -14.88 13.68 -1.11
N THR A 145 -15.96 13.85 -1.89
CA THR A 145 -16.42 15.19 -2.32
C THR A 145 -17.45 15.80 -1.38
N GLU A 146 -18.32 15.00 -0.75
CA GLU A 146 -19.45 15.51 0.06
C GLU A 146 -19.30 15.20 1.55
N VAL A 147 -18.95 13.92 1.92
CA VAL A 147 -18.96 13.48 3.31
C VAL A 147 -17.76 14.02 4.09
N ILE A 148 -16.58 13.97 3.48
CA ILE A 148 -15.37 14.56 4.05
C ILE A 148 -15.39 16.06 3.78
N ASP A 149 -15.70 16.84 4.79
CA ASP A 149 -15.80 18.30 4.80
C ASP A 149 -14.79 18.93 5.79
N PRO A 150 -14.68 20.25 5.91
CA PRO A 150 -13.72 20.92 6.78
C PRO A 150 -13.77 20.53 8.27
N SER A 151 -14.84 19.90 8.72
CA SER A 151 -14.96 19.41 10.10
C SER A 151 -14.23 18.07 10.36
N VAL A 152 -13.76 17.39 9.27
CA VAL A 152 -13.12 16.08 9.34
C VAL A 152 -11.61 16.22 9.30
N LYS A 153 -10.90 15.62 10.24
CA LYS A 153 -9.46 15.39 10.15
C LYS A 153 -9.18 14.32 9.11
N VAL A 154 -8.25 14.55 8.18
CA VAL A 154 -7.98 13.60 7.10
C VAL A 154 -6.53 13.15 7.15
N ILE A 155 -6.33 11.84 7.29
CA ILE A 155 -5.02 11.20 7.11
C ILE A 155 -4.94 10.79 5.64
N VAL A 156 -3.89 11.20 4.95
CA VAL A 156 -3.74 10.92 3.51
C VAL A 156 -2.41 10.26 3.20
N ILE A 157 -2.38 9.46 2.11
CA ILE A 157 -1.17 8.72 1.73
C ILE A 157 -0.23 9.51 0.83
N SER A 158 -0.70 10.57 0.18
CA SER A 158 0.06 11.29 -0.84
C SER A 158 -0.16 12.80 -0.80
N SER A 159 0.79 13.55 -1.37
CA SER A 159 0.69 14.99 -1.58
C SER A 159 -0.46 15.39 -2.51
N TYR A 160 -0.85 14.49 -3.43
CA TYR A 160 -2.02 14.70 -4.29
C TYR A 160 -3.31 14.82 -3.45
N LEU A 161 -3.54 13.88 -2.55
CA LEU A 161 -4.70 13.89 -1.65
C LEU A 161 -4.57 15.00 -0.60
N GLU A 162 -3.35 15.29 -0.12
CA GLU A 162 -3.08 16.39 0.81
C GLU A 162 -3.53 17.73 0.21
N ARG A 163 -3.10 18.05 -1.01
CA ARG A 163 -3.51 19.28 -1.71
C ARG A 163 -5.02 19.36 -1.91
N TYR A 164 -5.66 18.25 -2.25
CA TYR A 164 -7.10 18.21 -2.46
C TYR A 164 -7.88 18.53 -1.18
N PHE A 165 -7.60 17.83 -0.09
CA PHE A 165 -8.34 18.04 1.16
C PHE A 165 -7.97 19.34 1.87
N ALA A 166 -6.71 19.78 1.79
CA ALA A 166 -6.31 21.09 2.27
C ALA A 166 -7.03 22.22 1.49
N GLY A 167 -7.17 22.06 0.16
CA GLY A 167 -7.97 22.99 -0.68
C GLY A 167 -9.46 23.02 -0.32
N LYS A 168 -10.00 21.95 0.28
CA LYS A 168 -11.35 21.91 0.86
C LYS A 168 -11.43 22.55 2.25
N GLY A 169 -10.31 22.95 2.85
CA GLY A 169 -10.24 23.47 4.22
C GLY A 169 -10.22 22.41 5.32
N CYS A 170 -10.02 21.15 4.99
CA CYS A 170 -9.88 20.07 5.98
C CYS A 170 -8.52 20.17 6.70
N PRO A 171 -8.44 19.88 8.00
CA PRO A 171 -7.16 19.55 8.64
C PRO A 171 -6.60 18.25 8.03
N VAL A 172 -5.35 18.28 7.56
CA VAL A 172 -4.75 17.15 6.84
C VAL A 172 -3.41 16.74 7.46
N LEU A 173 -3.18 15.44 7.56
CA LEU A 173 -1.89 14.86 7.91
C LEU A 173 -1.47 13.85 6.84
N ARG A 174 -0.34 14.10 6.18
CA ARG A 174 0.23 13.14 5.23
C ARG A 174 1.10 12.12 5.97
N ILE A 175 0.73 10.84 5.81
CA ILE A 175 1.49 9.66 6.22
C ILE A 175 1.57 8.74 5.00
N PRO A 176 2.76 8.42 4.47
CA PRO A 176 2.92 7.56 3.31
C PRO A 176 2.46 6.11 3.58
N SER A 177 2.72 5.20 2.66
CA SER A 177 2.61 3.77 2.93
C SER A 177 3.70 3.39 3.93
N VAL A 178 3.32 3.18 5.20
CA VAL A 178 4.25 2.85 6.28
C VAL A 178 4.17 1.38 6.66
N LEU A 179 5.31 0.83 7.11
CA LEU A 179 5.46 -0.56 7.55
C LEU A 179 6.25 -0.63 8.87
N ASP A 180 6.34 -1.82 9.43
CA ASP A 180 7.32 -2.16 10.46
C ASP A 180 8.62 -2.54 9.76
N VAL A 181 9.49 -1.55 9.55
CA VAL A 181 10.72 -1.72 8.79
C VAL A 181 11.67 -2.66 9.52
N GLU A 182 11.75 -2.59 10.85
CA GLU A 182 12.59 -3.48 11.66
C GLU A 182 12.22 -4.96 11.45
N ALA A 183 10.94 -5.27 11.30
CA ALA A 183 10.47 -6.63 11.03
C ALA A 183 10.77 -7.11 9.60
N LEU A 184 10.99 -6.18 8.67
CA LEU A 184 11.31 -6.47 7.26
C LEU A 184 12.80 -6.51 6.98
N GLU A 185 13.62 -5.84 7.77
CA GLU A 185 15.05 -5.74 7.58
C GLU A 185 15.72 -7.14 7.54
N PRO A 186 16.65 -7.39 6.61
CA PRO A 186 17.35 -8.66 6.56
C PRO A 186 18.27 -8.82 7.77
N GLU A 187 18.27 -10.00 8.39
CA GLU A 187 19.13 -10.32 9.55
C GLU A 187 20.62 -10.34 9.19
N ALA A 188 20.96 -10.56 7.92
CA ALA A 188 22.32 -10.58 7.42
C ALA A 188 22.39 -10.00 6.00
N PRO A 189 23.57 -9.46 5.59
CA PRO A 189 23.79 -9.03 4.22
C PRO A 189 23.55 -10.19 3.24
N LEU A 190 22.89 -9.88 2.12
CA LEU A 190 22.69 -10.85 1.04
C LEU A 190 24.04 -11.19 0.38
N ALA A 191 24.28 -12.50 0.19
CA ALA A 191 25.34 -12.97 -0.69
C ALA A 191 24.93 -12.72 -2.15
N LEU A 192 25.50 -11.67 -2.75
CA LEU A 192 25.18 -11.24 -4.11
C LEU A 192 25.93 -12.07 -5.14
N GLU A 193 25.20 -12.58 -6.14
CA GLU A 193 25.79 -13.35 -7.24
C GLU A 193 26.46 -12.40 -8.26
N PRO A 194 27.72 -12.63 -8.65
CA PRO A 194 28.41 -11.77 -9.62
C PRO A 194 27.84 -11.89 -11.04
N GLU A 195 27.33 -13.06 -11.41
CA GLU A 195 27.01 -13.41 -12.79
C GLU A 195 25.54 -13.20 -13.15
N ALA A 196 24.62 -13.19 -12.16
CA ALA A 196 23.21 -13.01 -12.40
C ALA A 196 22.62 -11.97 -11.45
N VAL A 197 21.84 -11.04 -12.00
CA VAL A 197 21.08 -10.04 -11.25
C VAL A 197 19.63 -10.49 -11.18
N ARG A 198 19.12 -10.63 -9.96
CA ARG A 198 17.74 -11.07 -9.70
C ARG A 198 16.81 -9.88 -9.60
N ILE A 199 15.85 -9.80 -10.50
CA ILE A 199 14.81 -8.77 -10.52
C ILE A 199 13.47 -9.42 -10.17
N MET A 200 12.80 -8.93 -9.14
CA MET A 200 11.55 -9.49 -8.65
C MET A 200 10.38 -8.54 -8.88
N TYR A 201 9.24 -9.12 -9.23
CA TYR A 201 7.94 -8.49 -9.10
C TYR A 201 7.10 -9.26 -8.08
N ALA A 202 6.45 -8.57 -7.15
CA ALA A 202 5.51 -9.18 -6.22
C ALA A 202 4.16 -8.48 -6.22
N GLY A 203 3.10 -9.18 -6.60
CA GLY A 203 1.74 -8.66 -6.54
C GLY A 203 0.76 -9.40 -7.42
N SER A 204 -0.53 -9.27 -7.12
CA SER A 204 -1.56 -9.71 -8.07
C SER A 204 -1.50 -8.82 -9.31
N PRO A 205 -1.58 -9.39 -10.53
CA PRO A 205 -1.64 -8.62 -11.75
C PRO A 205 -2.96 -7.86 -11.80
N ALA A 206 -2.95 -6.65 -11.25
CA ALA A 206 -4.06 -5.73 -11.26
C ALA A 206 -3.79 -4.62 -12.29
N LYS A 207 -4.84 -3.91 -12.69
CA LYS A 207 -4.74 -2.81 -13.66
C LYS A 207 -3.82 -1.65 -13.23
N LYS A 208 -3.47 -1.57 -11.94
CA LYS A 208 -2.64 -0.49 -11.37
C LYS A 208 -1.15 -0.62 -11.68
N ASP A 209 -0.65 -1.86 -11.73
CA ASP A 209 0.75 -2.11 -12.06
C ASP A 209 0.83 -2.50 -13.52
N SER A 210 1.60 -1.77 -14.29
CA SER A 210 1.73 -1.95 -15.74
C SER A 210 2.66 -3.12 -16.06
N LEU A 211 2.26 -4.34 -15.65
CA LEU A 211 3.05 -5.55 -15.85
C LEU A 211 3.37 -5.80 -17.32
N GLY A 212 2.45 -5.43 -18.23
CA GLY A 212 2.68 -5.51 -19.67
C GLY A 212 3.93 -4.75 -20.11
N VAL A 213 4.11 -3.50 -19.61
CA VAL A 213 5.29 -2.68 -19.93
C VAL A 213 6.58 -3.34 -19.44
N VAL A 214 6.55 -3.98 -18.26
CA VAL A 214 7.71 -4.72 -17.73
C VAL A 214 8.06 -5.91 -18.60
N LEU A 215 7.05 -6.66 -19.05
CA LEU A 215 7.24 -7.85 -19.86
C LEU A 215 7.65 -7.50 -21.31
N GLU A 216 7.09 -6.44 -21.88
CA GLU A 216 7.56 -5.88 -23.16
C GLU A 216 9.02 -5.43 -23.06
N ALA A 217 9.43 -4.82 -21.94
CA ALA A 217 10.81 -4.45 -21.69
C ALA A 217 11.75 -5.67 -21.69
N ILE A 218 11.33 -6.80 -21.12
CA ILE A 218 12.10 -8.05 -21.16
C ILE A 218 12.22 -8.59 -22.61
N GLU A 219 11.19 -8.41 -23.44
CA GLU A 219 11.25 -8.79 -24.86
C GLU A 219 12.26 -7.97 -25.68
N LEU A 220 12.55 -6.74 -25.25
CA LEU A 220 13.53 -5.85 -25.87
C LEU A 220 14.98 -6.16 -25.47
N LEU A 221 15.20 -7.08 -24.52
CA LEU A 221 16.53 -7.49 -24.11
C LEU A 221 17.12 -8.54 -25.07
N GLY A 222 18.40 -8.41 -25.39
CA GLY A 222 19.14 -9.38 -26.20
C GLY A 222 19.47 -10.65 -25.42
N GLU A 223 19.84 -11.71 -26.12
CA GLU A 223 20.16 -13.01 -25.49
C GLU A 223 21.31 -12.92 -24.46
N ASP A 224 22.33 -12.12 -24.73
CA ASP A 224 23.46 -11.95 -23.80
C ASP A 224 23.09 -11.13 -22.57
N GLU A 225 22.12 -10.22 -22.68
CA GLU A 225 21.56 -9.47 -21.56
C GLU A 225 20.69 -10.39 -20.68
N LEU A 226 19.84 -11.23 -21.31
CA LEU A 226 18.99 -12.19 -20.61
C LEU A 226 19.79 -13.23 -19.84
N LYS A 227 20.98 -13.63 -20.28
CA LYS A 227 21.86 -14.55 -19.54
C LYS A 227 22.35 -13.96 -18.20
N ARG A 228 22.37 -12.63 -18.07
CA ARG A 228 22.81 -11.91 -16.87
C ARG A 228 21.68 -11.54 -15.94
N LEU A 229 20.44 -11.84 -16.27
CA LEU A 229 19.24 -11.46 -15.54
C LEU A 229 18.40 -12.68 -15.18
N ALA A 230 17.81 -12.66 -14.01
CA ALA A 230 16.78 -13.60 -13.59
C ALA A 230 15.55 -12.82 -13.12
N PHE A 231 14.38 -13.18 -13.62
CA PHE A 231 13.12 -12.52 -13.31
C PHE A 231 12.18 -13.45 -12.57
N ASP A 232 11.80 -13.07 -11.36
CA ASP A 232 10.90 -13.82 -10.49
C ASP A 232 9.59 -13.07 -10.27
N PHE A 233 8.46 -13.65 -10.72
CA PHE A 233 7.13 -13.05 -10.62
C PHE A 233 6.27 -13.79 -9.59
N TYR A 234 6.05 -13.14 -8.44
CA TYR A 234 5.20 -13.65 -7.37
C TYR A 234 3.79 -13.05 -7.46
N GLY A 235 2.78 -13.90 -7.22
CA GLY A 235 1.37 -13.53 -7.34
C GLY A 235 0.82 -13.61 -8.77
N VAL A 236 1.65 -14.00 -9.73
CA VAL A 236 1.36 -14.13 -11.16
C VAL A 236 1.57 -15.57 -11.58
N ARG A 237 0.70 -16.12 -12.42
CA ARG A 237 0.83 -17.46 -12.97
C ARG A 237 1.51 -17.41 -14.33
N ASP A 238 2.11 -18.51 -14.74
CA ASP A 238 2.77 -18.66 -16.04
C ASP A 238 1.84 -18.29 -17.22
N GLY A 239 0.59 -18.73 -17.19
CA GLY A 239 -0.40 -18.37 -18.19
C GLY A 239 -0.74 -16.88 -18.26
N ASP A 240 -0.68 -16.18 -17.11
CA ASP A 240 -0.91 -14.73 -17.08
C ASP A 240 0.26 -13.99 -17.74
N LEU A 241 1.52 -14.41 -17.46
CA LEU A 241 2.71 -13.83 -18.10
C LEU A 241 2.70 -13.99 -19.61
N ARG A 242 2.32 -15.18 -20.11
CA ARG A 242 2.22 -15.45 -21.56
C ARG A 242 1.21 -14.54 -22.25
N GLY A 243 0.15 -14.16 -21.58
CA GLY A 243 -0.85 -13.22 -22.10
C GLY A 243 -0.28 -11.81 -22.40
N TYR A 244 0.78 -11.42 -21.70
CA TYR A 244 1.48 -10.15 -21.90
C TYR A 244 2.69 -10.24 -22.85
N MET A 245 3.13 -11.45 -23.23
CA MET A 245 4.28 -11.69 -24.11
C MET A 245 3.86 -12.45 -25.39
N PRO A 246 2.97 -11.87 -26.21
CA PRO A 246 2.40 -12.60 -27.35
C PRO A 246 3.42 -12.89 -28.48
N ALA A 247 4.52 -12.15 -28.53
CA ALA A 247 5.58 -12.36 -29.50
C ALA A 247 6.42 -13.62 -29.24
N ARG A 248 6.36 -14.18 -28.01
CA ARG A 248 7.13 -15.37 -27.62
C ARG A 248 6.22 -16.56 -27.34
N ALA A 249 6.41 -17.63 -28.07
CA ALA A 249 5.70 -18.90 -27.82
C ALA A 249 6.06 -19.53 -26.47
N VAL A 250 7.28 -19.28 -25.98
CA VAL A 250 7.82 -19.80 -24.71
C VAL A 250 8.46 -18.64 -23.96
N LEU A 251 8.22 -18.58 -22.65
CA LEU A 251 8.91 -17.59 -21.79
C LEU A 251 10.42 -17.87 -21.82
N PRO A 252 11.26 -16.81 -21.76
CA PRO A 252 12.70 -16.98 -21.58
C PRO A 252 13.00 -17.79 -20.31
N GLU A 253 14.05 -18.64 -20.33
CA GLU A 253 14.43 -19.48 -19.17
C GLU A 253 14.71 -18.68 -17.90
N CYS A 254 15.13 -17.42 -18.04
CA CYS A 254 15.35 -16.50 -16.93
C CYS A 254 14.07 -15.93 -16.32
N VAL A 255 12.89 -16.19 -16.89
CA VAL A 255 11.58 -15.68 -16.41
C VAL A 255 10.82 -16.81 -15.72
N ARG A 256 10.51 -16.63 -14.44
CA ARG A 256 9.82 -17.61 -13.61
C ARG A 256 8.58 -17.00 -12.95
N ALA A 257 7.46 -17.73 -13.01
CA ALA A 257 6.22 -17.39 -12.34
C ALA A 257 6.01 -18.33 -11.14
N HIS A 258 5.87 -17.75 -9.94
CA HIS A 258 5.69 -18.52 -8.70
C HIS A 258 4.23 -18.65 -8.27
N GLY A 259 3.29 -17.92 -8.94
CA GLY A 259 1.91 -17.88 -8.51
C GLY A 259 1.75 -17.23 -7.13
N ARG A 260 0.64 -17.52 -6.46
CA ARG A 260 0.40 -17.05 -5.09
C ARG A 260 1.15 -17.93 -4.09
N VAL A 261 1.97 -17.30 -3.27
CA VAL A 261 2.71 -17.92 -2.17
C VAL A 261 2.39 -17.20 -0.84
N PRO A 262 2.68 -17.82 0.31
CA PRO A 262 2.54 -17.18 1.62
C PRO A 262 3.38 -15.91 1.72
N ARG A 263 2.92 -14.92 2.54
CA ARG A 263 3.61 -13.63 2.71
C ARG A 263 5.08 -13.79 3.15
N GLY A 264 5.37 -14.75 4.04
CA GLY A 264 6.75 -15.01 4.49
C GLY A 264 7.69 -15.41 3.35
N GLU A 265 7.19 -16.14 2.35
CA GLU A 265 7.96 -16.48 1.15
C GLU A 265 8.21 -15.25 0.27
N VAL A 266 7.23 -14.36 0.14
CA VAL A 266 7.39 -13.09 -0.60
C VAL A 266 8.46 -12.23 0.07
N VAL A 267 8.41 -12.07 1.40
CA VAL A 267 9.42 -11.30 2.16
C VAL A 267 10.81 -11.94 2.02
N SER A 268 10.90 -13.26 2.13
CA SER A 268 12.16 -13.98 1.90
C SER A 268 12.69 -13.75 0.49
N ALA A 269 11.84 -13.81 -0.53
CA ALA A 269 12.21 -13.56 -1.92
C ALA A 269 12.66 -12.12 -2.14
N LEU A 270 11.98 -11.12 -1.53
CA LEU A 270 12.39 -9.71 -1.56
C LEU A 270 13.81 -9.56 -1.00
N ARG A 271 14.07 -10.09 0.21
CA ARG A 271 15.38 -10.04 0.84
C ARG A 271 16.49 -10.68 0.00
N ASN A 272 16.15 -11.68 -0.82
CA ASN A 272 17.07 -12.45 -1.67
C ASN A 272 17.12 -11.95 -3.13
N SER A 273 16.47 -10.85 -3.47
CA SER A 273 16.53 -10.23 -4.80
C SER A 273 17.48 -9.03 -4.82
N ASP A 274 18.10 -8.77 -5.96
CA ASP A 274 18.94 -7.60 -6.16
C ASP A 274 18.12 -6.35 -6.36
N PHE A 275 17.01 -6.46 -7.08
CA PHE A 275 16.08 -5.38 -7.35
C PHE A 275 14.64 -5.88 -7.36
N THR A 276 13.70 -4.98 -7.10
CA THR A 276 12.30 -5.16 -7.53
C THR A 276 12.01 -4.27 -8.73
N VAL A 277 10.97 -4.61 -9.50
CA VAL A 277 10.53 -3.78 -10.63
C VAL A 277 9.06 -3.41 -10.49
N LEU A 278 8.75 -2.13 -10.72
CA LEU A 278 7.39 -1.61 -10.70
C LEU A 278 7.24 -0.49 -11.73
N MET A 279 6.29 -0.62 -12.65
CA MET A 279 5.90 0.44 -13.58
C MET A 279 4.45 0.83 -13.33
N ARG A 280 4.16 2.14 -13.33
CA ARG A 280 2.80 2.68 -13.22
C ARG A 280 2.58 3.78 -14.24
N ASP A 281 1.41 3.79 -14.83
CA ASP A 281 1.00 4.85 -15.76
C ASP A 281 0.82 6.18 -15.00
N PRO A 282 1.70 7.20 -15.24
CA PRO A 282 1.67 8.46 -14.51
C PRO A 282 0.43 9.30 -14.80
N ASP A 283 -0.27 9.06 -15.91
CA ASP A 283 -1.48 9.79 -16.29
C ASP A 283 -2.72 9.29 -15.55
N LYS A 284 -2.61 8.15 -14.88
CA LYS A 284 -3.72 7.59 -14.11
C LYS A 284 -3.80 8.19 -12.72
N ARG A 285 -5.00 8.61 -12.33
CA ARG A 285 -5.26 9.23 -11.03
C ARG A 285 -4.85 8.33 -9.85
N PHE A 286 -5.06 7.02 -9.94
CA PHE A 286 -4.64 6.10 -8.90
C PHE A 286 -3.10 6.09 -8.70
N ALA A 287 -2.34 6.32 -9.78
CA ALA A 287 -0.89 6.40 -9.72
C ALA A 287 -0.40 7.72 -9.09
N GLN A 288 -1.20 8.79 -9.22
CA GLN A 288 -0.92 10.09 -8.60
C GLN A 288 -1.40 10.15 -7.14
N ALA A 289 -2.56 9.57 -6.84
CA ALA A 289 -3.19 9.67 -5.53
C ALA A 289 -2.69 8.62 -4.53
N GLY A 290 -2.30 7.44 -4.99
CA GLY A 290 -1.85 6.33 -4.15
C GLY A 290 -0.33 6.21 -4.07
N MET A 291 0.16 5.51 -3.05
CA MET A 291 1.57 5.14 -2.91
C MET A 291 1.70 3.60 -2.90
N PRO A 292 2.53 3.01 -3.77
CA PRO A 292 2.63 1.57 -3.88
C PRO A 292 3.35 0.94 -2.68
N THR A 293 2.64 0.16 -1.88
CA THR A 293 3.18 -0.60 -0.74
C THR A 293 4.35 -1.52 -1.14
N LYS A 294 4.35 -2.00 -2.40
CA LYS A 294 5.45 -2.82 -2.94
C LYS A 294 6.81 -2.13 -2.88
N VAL A 295 6.85 -0.82 -3.14
CA VAL A 295 8.08 -0.02 -3.02
C VAL A 295 8.51 0.05 -1.57
N THR A 296 7.58 0.31 -0.65
CA THR A 296 7.88 0.36 0.78
C THR A 296 8.38 -0.99 1.31
N GLU A 297 7.72 -2.10 0.91
CA GLU A 297 8.16 -3.46 1.27
C GLU A 297 9.54 -3.79 0.70
N SER A 298 9.81 -3.41 -0.54
CA SER A 298 11.11 -3.61 -1.17
C SER A 298 12.22 -2.89 -0.42
N LEU A 299 12.07 -1.59 -0.18
CA LEU A 299 13.06 -0.79 0.54
C LEU A 299 13.24 -1.29 1.98
N GLY A 300 12.16 -1.67 2.67
CA GLY A 300 12.21 -2.25 4.01
C GLY A 300 12.96 -3.58 4.07
N CYS A 301 12.91 -4.38 3.01
CA CYS A 301 13.71 -5.60 2.85
C CYS A 301 15.16 -5.32 2.39
N GLY A 302 15.56 -4.06 2.28
CA GLY A 302 16.86 -3.67 1.75
C GLY A 302 17.02 -3.96 0.26
N THR A 303 15.94 -3.98 -0.50
CA THR A 303 15.96 -4.29 -1.93
C THR A 303 15.65 -3.04 -2.74
N PRO A 304 16.64 -2.49 -3.49
CA PRO A 304 16.46 -1.34 -4.36
C PRO A 304 15.38 -1.58 -5.42
N VAL A 305 14.80 -0.50 -5.93
CA VAL A 305 13.64 -0.56 -6.83
C VAL A 305 14.00 -0.05 -8.22
N ILE A 306 13.57 -0.76 -9.26
CA ILE A 306 13.51 -0.26 -10.64
C ILE A 306 12.09 0.26 -10.85
N ALA A 307 11.90 1.59 -10.94
CA ALA A 307 10.57 2.17 -11.06
C ALA A 307 10.58 3.52 -11.76
N ASN A 308 9.47 3.85 -12.43
CA ASN A 308 9.20 5.23 -12.83
C ASN A 308 8.60 6.02 -11.65
N ILE A 309 8.88 7.31 -11.60
CA ILE A 309 8.39 8.16 -10.53
C ILE A 309 6.92 8.51 -10.76
N THR A 310 6.09 8.09 -9.81
CA THR A 310 4.67 8.45 -9.73
C THR A 310 4.33 8.83 -8.28
N SER A 311 3.28 9.66 -8.07
CA SER A 311 2.93 10.16 -6.74
C SER A 311 4.14 10.78 -6.04
N ASP A 312 4.32 10.45 -4.76
CA ASP A 312 5.40 10.95 -3.91
C ASP A 312 6.64 10.05 -3.93
N LEU A 313 6.78 9.12 -4.88
CA LEU A 313 7.96 8.26 -4.95
C LEU A 313 9.27 9.04 -5.09
N GLY A 314 9.24 10.21 -5.71
CA GLY A 314 10.41 11.09 -5.82
C GLY A 314 10.90 11.68 -4.50
N ASP A 315 10.07 11.66 -3.44
CA ASP A 315 10.49 12.07 -2.09
C ASP A 315 11.38 11.00 -1.42
N TYR A 316 11.32 9.75 -1.91
CA TYR A 316 11.99 8.58 -1.32
C TYR A 316 13.05 7.98 -2.23
N LEU A 317 12.75 7.79 -3.52
CA LEU A 317 13.64 7.10 -4.46
C LEU A 317 14.68 8.05 -5.05
N LYS A 318 15.94 7.64 -4.96
CA LYS A 318 17.09 8.37 -5.54
C LYS A 318 17.82 7.48 -6.53
N ASP A 319 17.90 7.94 -7.77
CA ASP A 319 18.60 7.19 -8.83
C ASP A 319 20.06 6.94 -8.51
N GLY A 320 20.49 5.69 -8.62
CA GLY A 320 21.84 5.24 -8.28
C GLY A 320 22.12 5.03 -6.79
N ASP A 321 21.21 5.44 -5.90
CA ASP A 321 21.34 5.26 -4.44
C ASP A 321 20.53 4.06 -3.95
N ASP A 322 19.20 4.14 -3.98
CA ASP A 322 18.27 3.13 -3.51
C ASP A 322 17.29 2.66 -4.60
N ALA A 323 17.45 3.22 -5.80
CA ALA A 323 16.64 2.88 -6.97
C ALA A 323 17.44 3.02 -8.27
N ILE A 324 16.94 2.37 -9.31
CA ILE A 324 17.21 2.71 -10.71
C ILE A 324 15.94 3.35 -11.25
N VAL A 325 15.95 4.66 -11.40
CA VAL A 325 14.77 5.40 -11.86
C VAL A 325 14.61 5.20 -13.36
N VAL A 326 13.40 4.79 -13.76
CA VAL A 326 12.98 4.71 -15.15
C VAL A 326 12.52 6.10 -15.58
N GLU A 327 13.23 6.70 -16.56
CA GLU A 327 13.07 8.11 -16.92
C GLU A 327 11.69 8.45 -17.49
N GLU A 328 11.07 7.51 -18.20
CA GLU A 328 9.76 7.66 -18.83
C GLU A 328 8.94 6.37 -18.73
N TYR A 329 7.63 6.49 -18.82
CA TYR A 329 6.73 5.36 -18.80
C TYR A 329 6.69 4.68 -20.19
N SER A 330 7.70 3.83 -20.45
CA SER A 330 7.79 3.03 -21.69
C SER A 330 8.55 1.74 -21.47
N ALA A 331 8.33 0.75 -22.35
CA ALA A 331 9.07 -0.51 -22.33
C ALA A 331 10.56 -0.30 -22.65
N ASP A 332 10.88 0.60 -23.57
CA ASP A 332 12.26 0.95 -23.93
C ASP A 332 13.03 1.53 -22.74
N ALA A 333 12.42 2.47 -22.00
CA ALA A 333 13.05 3.05 -20.82
C ALA A 333 13.22 2.02 -19.69
N CYS A 334 12.22 1.15 -19.50
CA CYS A 334 12.30 0.05 -18.54
C CYS A 334 13.42 -0.95 -18.93
N ALA A 335 13.56 -1.29 -20.21
CA ALA A 335 14.65 -2.13 -20.70
C ALA A 335 16.02 -1.48 -20.49
N ARG A 336 16.16 -0.17 -20.70
CA ARG A 336 17.41 0.56 -20.37
C ARG A 336 17.75 0.47 -18.89
N ALA A 337 16.75 0.60 -18.02
CA ALA A 337 16.94 0.46 -16.58
C ALA A 337 17.35 -0.97 -16.19
N MET A 338 16.78 -2.00 -16.81
CA MET A 338 17.20 -3.40 -16.61
C MET A 338 18.64 -3.64 -17.09
N ARG A 339 19.07 -3.04 -18.19
CA ARG A 339 20.46 -3.07 -18.66
C ARG A 339 21.41 -2.40 -17.64
N ARG A 340 21.01 -1.26 -17.08
CA ARG A 340 21.77 -0.61 -15.99
C ARG A 340 21.88 -1.55 -14.80
N ALA A 341 20.80 -2.19 -14.37
CA ALA A 341 20.83 -3.16 -13.28
C ALA A 341 21.79 -4.32 -13.57
N ALA A 342 21.72 -4.90 -14.79
CA ALA A 342 22.63 -5.96 -15.22
C ALA A 342 24.11 -5.52 -15.24
N GLY A 343 24.38 -4.22 -15.41
CA GLY A 343 25.71 -3.63 -15.41
C GLY A 343 26.27 -3.34 -14.01
N THR A 344 25.46 -3.41 -12.95
CA THR A 344 25.92 -3.11 -11.59
C THR A 344 26.84 -4.19 -11.03
N THR A 345 27.89 -3.77 -10.34
CA THR A 345 28.77 -4.66 -9.59
C THR A 345 28.11 -5.13 -8.28
N THR A 346 28.61 -6.19 -7.68
CA THR A 346 28.17 -6.66 -6.35
C THR A 346 28.36 -5.59 -5.28
N VAL A 347 29.43 -4.80 -5.37
CA VAL A 347 29.74 -3.70 -4.43
C VAL A 347 28.71 -2.59 -4.55
N GLU A 348 28.34 -2.18 -5.76
CA GLU A 348 27.30 -1.18 -5.99
C GLU A 348 25.94 -1.65 -5.49
N ARG A 349 25.55 -2.89 -5.81
CA ARG A 349 24.29 -3.46 -5.31
C ARG A 349 24.25 -3.53 -3.79
N ALA A 350 25.34 -3.94 -3.13
CA ALA A 350 25.44 -3.93 -1.68
C ALA A 350 25.28 -2.53 -1.09
N ALA A 351 25.90 -1.52 -1.68
CA ALA A 351 25.76 -0.14 -1.27
C ALA A 351 24.31 0.38 -1.44
N MET A 352 23.68 0.06 -2.58
CA MET A 352 22.29 0.40 -2.85
C MET A 352 21.33 -0.25 -1.82
N ARG A 353 21.58 -1.49 -1.42
CA ARG A 353 20.79 -2.20 -0.40
C ARG A 353 20.84 -1.51 0.96
N VAL A 354 22.03 -1.08 1.39
CA VAL A 354 22.20 -0.31 2.64
C VAL A 354 21.40 1.00 2.58
N LYS A 355 21.44 1.69 1.45
CA LYS A 355 20.68 2.93 1.26
C LYS A 355 19.17 2.70 1.22
N ALA A 356 18.71 1.62 0.60
CA ALA A 356 17.31 1.23 0.59
C ALA A 356 16.76 1.03 2.01
N CYS A 357 17.48 0.29 2.89
CA CYS A 357 17.14 0.19 4.30
C CYS A 357 17.11 1.56 4.99
N ALA A 358 18.13 2.39 4.76
CA ALA A 358 18.21 3.71 5.37
C ALA A 358 17.02 4.61 4.95
N THR A 359 16.64 4.61 3.68
CA THR A 359 15.47 5.33 3.18
C THR A 359 14.18 4.82 3.83
N ALA A 360 14.03 3.49 3.96
CA ALA A 360 12.87 2.91 4.61
C ALA A 360 12.76 3.32 6.09
N HIS A 361 13.84 3.25 6.85
CA HIS A 361 13.87 3.70 8.24
C HIS A 361 13.57 5.20 8.40
N ALA A 362 14.13 6.02 7.51
CA ALA A 362 14.00 7.47 7.62
C ALA A 362 12.57 7.98 7.30
N GLY A 363 11.83 7.31 6.41
CA GLY A 363 10.58 7.87 5.89
C GLY A 363 9.41 6.89 5.73
N LEU A 364 9.62 5.57 5.88
CA LEU A 364 8.59 4.55 5.62
C LEU A 364 8.31 3.66 6.84
N ASP A 365 9.00 3.88 7.95
CA ASP A 365 8.70 3.23 9.23
C ASP A 365 7.56 3.97 9.94
N TYR A 366 6.59 3.23 10.48
CA TYR A 366 5.43 3.82 11.16
C TYR A 366 5.82 4.64 12.39
N ARG A 367 6.94 4.31 13.05
CA ARG A 367 7.42 4.99 14.25
C ARG A 367 7.77 6.45 14.00
N VAL A 368 8.22 6.77 12.78
CA VAL A 368 8.54 8.14 12.35
C VAL A 368 7.33 9.08 12.43
N TYR A 369 6.14 8.53 12.31
CA TYR A 369 4.90 9.30 12.26
C TYR A 369 4.11 9.30 13.57
N ALA A 370 4.54 8.54 14.59
CA ALA A 370 3.79 8.34 15.82
C ALA A 370 3.46 9.65 16.54
N ASP A 371 4.44 10.55 16.72
CA ASP A 371 4.22 11.86 17.37
C ASP A 371 3.30 12.77 16.58
N ARG A 372 3.47 12.79 15.26
CA ARG A 372 2.64 13.61 14.36
C ARG A 372 1.20 13.12 14.33
N LEU A 373 0.99 11.80 14.31
CA LEU A 373 -0.34 11.19 14.32
C LEU A 373 -1.05 11.45 15.65
N ASP A 374 -0.35 11.31 16.77
CA ASP A 374 -0.86 11.61 18.09
C ASP A 374 -1.29 13.08 18.19
N ALA A 375 -0.39 14.01 17.91
CA ALA A 375 -0.68 15.44 17.93
C ALA A 375 -1.83 15.82 17.01
N PHE A 376 -1.91 15.21 15.84
CA PHE A 376 -2.96 15.47 14.86
C PHE A 376 -4.33 14.99 15.33
N LEU A 377 -4.43 13.79 15.88
CA LEU A 377 -5.71 13.22 16.29
C LEU A 377 -6.21 13.82 17.62
N LEU A 378 -5.33 14.03 18.57
CA LEU A 378 -5.68 14.32 19.96
C LEU A 378 -5.30 15.73 20.43
N GLY A 379 -4.58 16.49 19.58
CA GLY A 379 -4.02 17.79 19.91
C GLY A 379 -2.70 17.67 20.66
N ALA A 380 -1.76 18.61 20.42
CA ALA A 380 -0.47 18.63 21.10
C ALA A 380 -0.71 18.77 22.62
N GLY A 381 -0.30 17.76 23.36
CA GLY A 381 -0.30 17.58 24.80
C GLY A 381 -1.17 18.50 25.66
N ARG A 382 -2.20 17.94 26.27
CA ARG A 382 -2.67 18.39 27.59
C ARG A 382 -2.18 17.42 28.65
#